data_daede0857eabf50f378189cbd34db55f
#
_entry.id   daede0857eabf50f378189cbd34db55f
#
_cell.length_a   1.000
_cell.length_b   1.000
_cell.length_c   1.000
_cell.angle_alpha   90.00
_cell.angle_beta   90.00
_cell.angle_gamma   90.00
#
_symmetry.space_group_name_H-M   'P 1'
#
loop_
_entity.id
_entity.type
_entity.pdbx_description
1 polymer ?
#
loop_
_entity_poly.entity_id
_entity_poly.type
_entity_poly.pdbx_seq_one_letter_code
_entity_poly.pdbx_strand_id
1 'polypeptide(L)' 'MRYTLKQFPIIVEKDEDNFYVVECPLFDGCYTQGETLDEALHNIKEVISLCLEEKENRRLIREYNPRELSFHTILL' A
#
# COMPACT_ATOMS: atom_id res chain seq x y z
N MET A 1 -8.58 8.67 24.41
CA MET A 1 -8.85 8.27 23.03
C MET A 1 -8.00 7.07 22.65
N ARG A 2 -8.58 6.11 22.01
CA ARG A 2 -7.88 4.91 21.59
C ARG A 2 -7.66 4.95 20.08
N TYR A 3 -6.43 4.66 19.67
CA TYR A 3 -6.09 4.54 18.27
C TYR A 3 -5.98 3.06 17.91
N THR A 4 -6.60 2.68 16.80
CA THR A 4 -6.50 1.34 16.29
C THR A 4 -5.58 1.37 15.07
N LEU A 5 -4.51 0.60 15.13
CA LEU A 5 -3.61 0.46 13.99
C LEU A 5 -4.26 -0.44 12.96
N LYS A 6 -4.16 -0.04 11.72
CA LYS A 6 -4.67 -0.84 10.61
C LYS A 6 -3.52 -1.35 9.77
N GLN A 7 -3.70 -2.51 9.18
CA GLN A 7 -2.73 -3.10 8.28
C GLN A 7 -3.13 -2.77 6.85
N PHE A 8 -2.17 -2.22 6.11
CA PHE A 8 -2.37 -1.88 4.71
C PHE A 8 -1.57 -2.88 3.87
N PRO A 9 -2.20 -3.59 2.94
CA PRO A 9 -1.47 -4.50 2.07
C PRO A 9 -0.62 -3.70 1.09
N ILE A 10 0.63 -4.09 0.95
CA ILE A 10 1.57 -3.41 0.07
C ILE A 10 2.17 -4.43 -0.88
N ILE A 11 2.18 -4.10 -2.16
CA ILE A 11 2.83 -4.93 -3.18
C ILE A 11 4.12 -4.23 -3.56
N VAL A 12 5.22 -4.97 -3.56
CA VAL A 12 6.53 -4.44 -3.88
C VAL A 12 7.09 -5.16 -5.09
N GLU A 13 7.55 -4.39 -6.06
CA GLU A 13 8.23 -4.91 -7.22
C GLU A 13 9.53 -4.14 -7.42
N LYS A 14 10.53 -4.81 -7.98
CA LYS A 14 11.76 -4.14 -8.37
C LYS A 14 11.73 -4.04 -9.90
N ASP A 15 11.80 -2.83 -10.42
CA ASP A 15 11.67 -2.63 -11.85
C ASP A 15 13.00 -2.81 -12.59
N GLU A 16 12.98 -2.62 -13.90
CA GLU A 16 14.15 -2.82 -14.74
C GLU A 16 15.29 -1.85 -14.44
N ASP A 17 14.95 -0.71 -13.87
CA ASP A 17 15.94 0.32 -13.49
C ASP A 17 16.41 0.16 -12.06
N ASN A 18 16.07 -0.96 -11.41
CA ASN A 18 16.45 -1.27 -10.05
C ASN A 18 15.78 -0.37 -8.98
N PHE A 19 14.70 0.30 -9.35
CA PHE A 19 13.89 0.99 -8.36
C PHE A 19 12.88 0.04 -7.74
N TYR A 20 12.59 0.27 -6.47
CA TYR A 20 11.52 -0.46 -5.80
C TYR A 20 10.23 0.32 -6.02
N VAL A 21 9.28 -0.32 -6.68
CA VAL A 21 7.94 0.24 -6.92
C VAL A 21 7.00 -0.40 -5.92
N VAL A 22 6.26 0.42 -5.20
CA VAL A 22 5.35 -0.06 -4.16
C VAL A 22 3.96 0.50 -4.40
N GLU A 23 2.96 -0.30 -4.08
CA GLU A 23 1.59 0.16 -4.21
C GLU A 23 0.73 -0.42 -3.09
N CYS A 24 -0.29 0.34 -2.71
CA CYS A 24 -1.34 -0.15 -1.83
C CYS A 24 -2.57 -0.39 -2.70
N PRO A 25 -2.92 -1.65 -2.99
CA PRO A 25 -4.01 -1.94 -3.94
C PRO A 25 -5.40 -1.58 -3.45
N LEU A 26 -5.54 -1.20 -2.19
CA LEU A 26 -6.84 -0.79 -1.66
C LEU A 26 -7.34 0.52 -2.24
N PHE A 27 -6.44 1.40 -2.65
CA PHE A 27 -6.79 2.73 -3.11
C PHE A 27 -6.30 2.96 -4.52
N ASP A 28 -7.10 3.66 -5.31
CA ASP A 28 -6.69 4.04 -6.65
C ASP A 28 -5.54 5.04 -6.60
N GLY A 29 -4.53 4.82 -7.42
CA GLY A 29 -3.41 5.74 -7.53
C GLY A 29 -2.48 5.79 -6.32
N CYS A 30 -2.57 4.81 -5.42
CA CYS A 30 -1.74 4.77 -4.23
C CYS A 30 -0.47 3.97 -4.52
N TYR A 31 0.51 4.60 -5.14
CA TYR A 31 1.78 3.96 -5.45
C TYR A 31 2.90 4.99 -5.46
N THR A 32 4.11 4.50 -5.32
CA THR A 32 5.32 5.33 -5.36
C THR A 32 6.52 4.43 -5.60
N GLN A 33 7.70 5.01 -5.54
CA GLN A 33 8.94 4.25 -5.73
C GLN A 33 10.04 4.80 -4.83
N GLY A 34 11.13 4.04 -4.74
CA GLY A 34 12.32 4.44 -4.02
C GLY A 34 13.53 3.68 -4.54
N GLU A 35 14.72 4.21 -4.28
CA GLU A 35 15.96 3.54 -4.67
C GLU A 35 16.28 2.35 -3.80
N THR A 36 15.76 2.35 -2.57
CA THR A 36 15.88 1.23 -1.64
C THR A 36 14.50 0.82 -1.18
N LEU A 37 14.39 -0.39 -0.65
CA LEU A 37 13.12 -0.87 -0.11
C LEU A 37 12.65 0.04 1.04
N ASP A 38 13.57 0.40 1.94
CA ASP A 38 13.22 1.26 3.07
C ASP A 38 12.69 2.61 2.61
N GLU A 39 13.31 3.20 1.59
CA GLU A 39 12.86 4.46 1.04
C GLU A 39 11.46 4.32 0.42
N ALA A 40 11.26 3.27 -0.37
CA ALA A 40 9.96 3.03 -0.99
C ALA A 40 8.87 2.85 0.04
N LEU A 41 9.14 2.09 1.10
CA LEU A 41 8.16 1.86 2.17
C LEU A 41 7.89 3.13 2.96
N HIS A 42 8.92 3.97 3.15
CA HIS A 42 8.71 5.26 3.78
C HIS A 42 7.82 6.15 2.91
N ASN A 43 8.12 6.17 1.61
CA ASN A 43 7.37 7.00 0.67
C ASN A 43 5.90 6.57 0.57
N ILE A 44 5.62 5.27 0.58
CA ILE A 44 4.23 4.81 0.45
C ILE A 44 3.41 5.19 1.67
N LYS A 45 4.01 5.31 2.84
CA LYS A 45 3.30 5.77 4.03
C LYS A 45 2.75 7.17 3.83
N GLU A 46 3.52 8.03 3.20
CA GLU A 46 3.08 9.39 2.91
C GLU A 46 1.95 9.40 1.89
N VAL A 47 2.04 8.56 0.87
CA VAL A 47 1.00 8.46 -0.16
C VAL A 47 -0.29 7.92 0.46
N ILE A 48 -0.19 6.91 1.31
CA ILE A 48 -1.36 6.37 2.00
C ILE A 48 -2.02 7.46 2.85
N SER A 49 -1.21 8.25 3.55
CA SER A 49 -1.75 9.35 4.35
C SER A 49 -2.55 10.34 3.51
N LEU A 50 -2.07 10.64 2.30
CA LEU A 50 -2.80 11.50 1.38
C LEU A 50 -4.09 10.84 0.89
N CYS A 51 -4.02 9.53 0.58
CA CYS A 51 -5.20 8.81 0.14
C CYS A 51 -6.29 8.80 1.21
N LEU A 52 -5.88 8.77 2.48
CA LEU A 52 -6.82 8.74 3.60
C LEU A 52 -7.48 10.10 3.86
N GLU A 53 -7.09 11.15 3.14
CA GLU A 53 -7.81 12.42 3.22
C GLU A 53 -9.17 12.33 2.54
N GLU A 54 -9.34 11.36 1.66
CA GLU A 54 -10.63 11.14 1.03
C GLU A 54 -11.52 10.27 1.91
N LYS A 55 -12.75 10.73 2.09
CA LYS A 55 -13.72 10.05 2.93
C LYS A 55 -13.97 8.61 2.50
N GLU A 56 -14.06 8.39 1.19
CA GLU A 56 -14.33 7.06 0.66
C GLU A 56 -13.20 6.09 0.99
N ASN A 57 -11.95 6.55 0.93
CA ASN A 57 -10.81 5.71 1.27
C ASN A 57 -10.77 5.39 2.76
N ARG A 58 -11.17 6.34 3.61
CA ARG A 58 -11.28 6.07 5.04
C ARG A 58 -12.34 5.00 5.32
N ARG A 59 -13.42 5.02 4.54
CA ARG A 59 -14.45 4.01 4.67
C ARG A 59 -13.93 2.63 4.25
N LEU A 60 -13.19 2.59 3.14
CA LEU A 60 -12.62 1.34 2.65
C LEU A 60 -11.72 0.69 3.68
N ILE A 61 -10.80 1.45 4.27
CA ILE A 61 -9.89 0.85 5.25
C ILE A 61 -10.61 0.48 6.54
N ARG A 62 -11.63 1.23 6.92
CA ARG A 62 -12.40 0.92 8.12
C ARG A 62 -13.10 -0.43 8.00
N GLU A 63 -13.56 -0.77 6.78
CA GLU A 63 -14.26 -2.02 6.51
C GLU A 63 -13.31 -3.15 6.11
N TYR A 64 -12.07 -2.84 5.83
CA TYR A 64 -11.08 -3.82 5.39
C TYR A 64 -10.62 -4.66 6.57
N ASN A 65 -10.96 -5.93 6.53
CA ASN A 65 -10.61 -6.83 7.63
C ASN A 65 -10.52 -8.27 7.13
N PRO A 66 -9.54 -8.59 6.27
CA PRO A 66 -9.43 -9.94 5.73
C PRO A 66 -8.96 -10.92 6.80
N ARG A 67 -9.49 -12.13 6.76
CA ARG A 67 -9.03 -13.19 7.64
C ARG A 67 -7.70 -13.74 7.16
N GLU A 68 -7.50 -13.70 5.86
CA GLU A 68 -6.29 -14.23 5.26
C GLU A 68 -5.97 -13.41 4.04
N LEU A 69 -4.69 -13.13 3.86
CA LEU A 69 -4.21 -12.37 2.72
C LEU A 69 -3.02 -13.09 2.13
N SER A 70 -3.03 -13.31 0.81
CA SER A 70 -1.92 -13.96 0.14
C SER A 70 -1.66 -13.31 -1.21
N PHE A 71 -0.46 -13.51 -1.70
CA PHE A 71 -0.01 -13.00 -2.99
C PHE A 71 0.39 -14.17 -3.86
N HIS A 72 -0.13 -14.21 -5.09
CA HIS A 72 0.14 -15.30 -6.01
C HIS A 72 0.50 -14.78 -7.39
N THR A 73 1.31 -15.56 -8.10
CA THR A 73 1.58 -15.30 -9.50
C THR A 73 1.07 -16.48 -10.30
N ILE A 74 0.59 -16.21 -11.50
CA ILE A 74 0.07 -17.24 -12.40
C ILE A 74 0.77 -17.10 -13.73
N LEU A 75 1.20 -18.23 -14.25
CA LEU A 75 1.80 -18.28 -15.56
C LEU A 75 0.76 -18.79 -16.55
N LEU A 76 0.46 -17.98 -17.53
CA LEU A 76 -0.51 -18.32 -18.57
C LEU A 76 0.19 -18.59 -19.90
#